data_8cabceafdca3c3a7d86430418e63dbf7
#
_entry.id   8cabceafdca3c3a7d86430418e63dbf7
#
_cell.length_a   1.000
_cell.length_b   1.000
_cell.length_c   1.000
_cell.angle_alpha   90.00
_cell.angle_beta   90.00
_cell.angle_gamma   90.00
#
_symmetry.space_group_name_H-M   'P 1'
#
loop_
_entity.id
_entity.type
_entity.pdbx_description
1 polymer ?
#
loop_
_entity_poly.entity_id
_entity_poly.type
_entity_poly.pdbx_seq_one_letter_code
_entity_poly.pdbx_strand_id
1 'polypeptide(L)'
;PWRTVQIASKAVGLINSALILNLNEPCVLESTDWIRPMKYVGIWWGMHLGVESWVINDRHGATTENAKRYIDFAAANNIEAVMFEGWNEGWENWGGTQNFDYTKPYADFDIKEIAAYARKKGVEIIGHHETGGNICNYENQLDKAYEWYADLGIHSVKTGYAGGLPNGHNHHGQFNVRHYRNVVKTAAKYRTTLDVHEPIKDTGIRRTYPNMMTREGARGMEWNAWSEGNPPEHHVMLPFTRLLGGPMDYTPGIFDVLYKRAKNNPDRKKWNMKDSKDCRINTTLAKQIANWVILYSPLQMAADMIENYEGHPAFRFFRDFDADCDWSEALAGEPGEYVAIVRKAKDKYFLGAATDEEARSIDVKLDFLEKGKTYAAVIYADGKDADWETNPESYEIIEKQVTSDDTLTIVMAKGGGQAVSFMPI
;
A
#
# COMPACT_ATOMS: atom_id res chain seq x y z
N PRO A 1 -13.15 -3.10 -27.81
CA PRO A 1 -12.79 -3.22 -26.39
C PRO A 1 -13.45 -4.46 -25.78
N TRP A 2 -12.69 -5.18 -24.95
CA TRP A 2 -13.23 -6.31 -24.18
C TRP A 2 -14.17 -5.81 -23.09
N ARG A 3 -15.20 -6.59 -22.83
CA ARG A 3 -16.09 -6.44 -21.68
C ARG A 3 -16.20 -7.79 -21.01
N THR A 4 -16.15 -7.83 -19.68
CA THR A 4 -16.22 -9.06 -18.91
C THR A 4 -17.33 -9.00 -17.89
N VAL A 5 -17.91 -10.16 -17.62
CA VAL A 5 -18.80 -10.40 -16.50
C VAL A 5 -18.18 -11.56 -15.71
N GLN A 6 -17.87 -11.33 -14.46
CA GLN A 6 -17.39 -12.39 -13.56
C GLN A 6 -18.59 -12.99 -12.83
N ILE A 7 -18.72 -14.31 -12.88
CA ILE A 7 -19.79 -15.06 -12.25
C ILE A 7 -19.18 -16.16 -11.39
N ALA A 8 -19.59 -16.25 -10.15
CA ALA A 8 -19.18 -17.28 -9.20
C ALA A 8 -20.38 -17.79 -8.41
N SER A 9 -20.31 -19.03 -7.91
CA SER A 9 -21.36 -19.64 -7.08
C SER A 9 -21.37 -19.08 -5.65
N LYS A 10 -20.24 -18.52 -5.18
CA LYS A 10 -20.07 -17.85 -3.89
C LYS A 10 -19.31 -16.55 -4.10
N ALA A 11 -19.52 -15.57 -3.23
CA ALA A 11 -18.87 -14.27 -3.30
C ALA A 11 -17.32 -14.37 -3.34
N VAL A 12 -16.73 -15.21 -2.50
CA VAL A 12 -15.27 -15.43 -2.45
C VAL A 12 -14.69 -15.95 -3.77
N GLY A 13 -15.47 -16.65 -4.59
CA GLY A 13 -15.06 -17.10 -5.91
C GLY A 13 -14.75 -15.94 -6.89
N LEU A 14 -15.31 -14.74 -6.64
CA LEU A 14 -14.98 -13.54 -7.40
C LEU A 14 -13.55 -13.08 -7.09
N ILE A 15 -13.16 -13.09 -5.81
CA ILE A 15 -11.82 -12.68 -5.36
C ILE A 15 -10.74 -13.61 -5.96
N ASN A 16 -11.02 -14.91 -5.99
CA ASN A 16 -10.08 -15.92 -6.49
C ASN A 16 -9.98 -15.96 -8.04
N SER A 17 -10.70 -15.07 -8.75
CA SER A 17 -10.73 -15.06 -10.21
C SER A 17 -9.52 -14.34 -10.82
N ALA A 18 -8.86 -15.01 -11.77
CA ALA A 18 -7.81 -14.44 -12.60
C ALA A 18 -8.28 -14.07 -14.02
N LEU A 19 -9.60 -13.95 -14.23
CA LEU A 19 -10.22 -13.78 -15.56
C LEU A 19 -9.61 -12.61 -16.35
N ILE A 20 -9.40 -11.46 -15.70
CA ILE A 20 -8.90 -10.26 -16.38
C ILE A 20 -7.49 -10.47 -16.97
N LEU A 21 -6.66 -11.29 -16.37
CA LEU A 21 -5.33 -11.59 -16.87
C LEU A 21 -5.39 -12.37 -18.18
N ASN A 22 -6.35 -13.30 -18.31
CA ASN A 22 -6.50 -14.15 -19.47
C ASN A 22 -6.93 -13.37 -20.75
N LEU A 23 -7.31 -12.12 -20.61
CA LEU A 23 -7.67 -11.23 -21.73
C LEU A 23 -6.49 -10.39 -22.24
N ASN A 24 -5.30 -10.63 -21.73
CA ASN A 24 -4.08 -9.92 -22.12
C ASN A 24 -3.07 -10.87 -22.74
N GLU A 25 -2.23 -10.31 -23.62
CA GLU A 25 -1.13 -11.04 -24.24
C GLU A 25 -0.14 -11.58 -23.19
N PRO A 26 0.61 -12.66 -23.50
CA PRO A 26 1.70 -13.11 -22.67
C PRO A 26 2.73 -12.01 -22.37
N CYS A 27 3.59 -12.26 -21.38
CA CYS A 27 4.68 -11.37 -21.02
C CYS A 27 5.59 -11.09 -22.23
N VAL A 28 5.87 -9.82 -22.48
CA VAL A 28 6.74 -9.35 -23.58
C VAL A 28 8.14 -8.98 -23.12
N LEU A 29 8.42 -9.04 -21.82
CA LEU A 29 9.74 -8.73 -21.26
C LEU A 29 10.68 -9.92 -21.49
N GLU A 30 11.93 -9.65 -21.85
CA GLU A 30 12.96 -10.67 -22.05
C GLU A 30 13.31 -11.41 -20.75
N SER A 31 13.30 -10.69 -19.61
CA SER A 31 13.47 -11.23 -18.27
C SER A 31 12.60 -10.45 -17.27
N THR A 32 12.17 -11.17 -16.23
CA THR A 32 11.44 -10.60 -15.08
C THR A 32 12.24 -10.70 -13.77
N ASP A 33 13.49 -11.13 -13.81
CA ASP A 33 14.32 -11.37 -12.63
C ASP A 33 14.61 -10.10 -11.81
N TRP A 34 14.45 -8.94 -12.42
CA TRP A 34 14.62 -7.63 -11.80
C TRP A 34 13.33 -7.13 -11.11
N ILE A 35 12.18 -7.78 -11.33
CA ILE A 35 10.90 -7.42 -10.70
C ILE A 35 10.83 -8.12 -9.34
N ARG A 36 10.73 -7.33 -8.28
CA ARG A 36 10.69 -7.85 -6.90
C ARG A 36 9.56 -7.21 -6.13
N PRO A 37 8.64 -7.99 -5.55
CA PRO A 37 7.74 -7.51 -4.51
C PRO A 37 8.53 -7.05 -3.29
N MET A 38 8.08 -5.97 -2.65
CA MET A 38 8.77 -5.34 -1.52
C MET A 38 7.78 -4.74 -0.53
N LYS A 39 8.15 -4.75 0.74
CA LYS A 39 7.55 -3.88 1.75
C LYS A 39 8.30 -2.56 1.76
N TYR A 40 7.60 -1.46 2.03
CA TYR A 40 8.25 -0.17 2.15
C TYR A 40 7.63 0.71 3.23
N VAL A 41 8.40 1.67 3.70
CA VAL A 41 7.94 2.83 4.49
C VAL A 41 8.17 4.08 3.67
N GLY A 42 7.48 5.18 3.99
CA GLY A 42 7.65 6.40 3.21
C GLY A 42 7.46 7.67 4.01
N ILE A 43 8.18 8.71 3.60
CA ILE A 43 7.89 10.08 4.00
C ILE A 43 6.66 10.52 3.19
N TRP A 44 5.51 10.42 3.79
CA TRP A 44 4.21 10.63 3.16
C TRP A 44 3.12 10.98 4.17
N TRP A 45 2.88 10.13 5.19
CA TRP A 45 1.75 10.28 6.10
C TRP A 45 1.84 11.53 6.98
N GLY A 46 3.04 11.88 7.42
CA GLY A 46 3.30 13.12 8.17
C GLY A 46 2.88 14.37 7.42
N MET A 47 3.00 14.35 6.08
CA MET A 47 2.56 15.45 5.21
C MET A 47 1.04 15.56 5.16
N HIS A 48 0.32 14.43 5.00
CA HIS A 48 -1.15 14.40 5.05
C HIS A 48 -1.70 14.87 6.39
N LEU A 49 -1.02 14.52 7.48
CA LEU A 49 -1.40 14.97 8.82
C LEU A 49 -0.93 16.39 9.16
N GLY A 50 -0.18 17.05 8.28
CA GLY A 50 0.32 18.42 8.49
C GLY A 50 1.45 18.52 9.52
N VAL A 51 2.08 17.41 9.88
CA VAL A 51 3.29 17.33 10.70
C VAL A 51 4.51 17.71 9.87
N GLU A 52 4.57 17.21 8.65
CA GLU A 52 5.58 17.49 7.65
C GLU A 52 5.01 18.34 6.50
N SER A 53 5.84 18.73 5.56
CA SER A 53 5.50 19.52 4.36
C SER A 53 6.10 18.90 3.11
N TRP A 54 5.36 18.97 1.97
CA TRP A 54 5.87 18.61 0.64
C TRP A 54 6.84 19.65 0.07
N VAL A 55 6.82 20.88 0.57
CA VAL A 55 7.66 21.98 0.08
C VAL A 55 8.78 22.29 1.05
N ILE A 56 9.91 22.79 0.52
CA ILE A 56 11.03 23.22 1.32
C ILE A 56 10.66 24.36 2.27
N ASN A 57 10.69 24.07 3.56
CA ASN A 57 10.47 24.99 4.68
C ASN A 57 10.96 24.33 5.98
N ASP A 58 10.65 24.94 7.13
CA ASP A 58 11.01 24.46 8.48
C ASP A 58 10.47 23.07 8.85
N ARG A 59 9.51 22.55 8.09
CA ARG A 59 8.88 21.23 8.31
C ARG A 59 9.01 20.32 7.09
N HIS A 60 9.93 20.62 6.17
CA HIS A 60 10.10 19.80 4.99
C HIS A 60 10.39 18.34 5.35
N GLY A 61 9.53 17.41 4.89
CA GLY A 61 9.67 15.99 5.20
C GLY A 61 10.80 15.32 4.42
N ALA A 62 10.90 15.58 3.11
CA ALA A 62 11.88 14.97 2.23
C ALA A 62 13.26 15.67 2.33
N THR A 63 13.89 15.56 3.48
CA THR A 63 15.30 16.01 3.67
C THR A 63 16.27 14.83 3.65
N THR A 64 17.53 15.09 3.35
CA THR A 64 18.60 14.07 3.38
C THR A 64 18.71 13.39 4.75
N GLU A 65 18.58 14.17 5.83
CA GLU A 65 18.63 13.66 7.20
C GLU A 65 17.45 12.73 7.50
N ASN A 66 16.21 13.17 7.21
CA ASN A 66 15.01 12.37 7.45
C ASN A 66 14.99 11.11 6.57
N ALA A 67 15.43 11.22 5.31
CA ALA A 67 15.56 10.07 4.42
C ALA A 67 16.48 8.98 5.00
N LYS A 68 17.62 9.35 5.56
CA LYS A 68 18.55 8.41 6.23
C LYS A 68 17.90 7.76 7.45
N ARG A 69 17.14 8.51 8.24
CA ARG A 69 16.41 7.97 9.39
C ARG A 69 15.39 6.90 8.98
N TYR A 70 14.63 7.13 7.90
CA TYR A 70 13.72 6.12 7.34
C TYR A 70 14.46 4.90 6.76
N ILE A 71 15.61 5.11 6.11
CA ILE A 71 16.47 4.01 5.63
C ILE A 71 16.99 3.16 6.79
N ASP A 72 17.45 3.78 7.88
CA ASP A 72 17.91 3.06 9.07
C ASP A 72 16.79 2.26 9.73
N PHE A 73 15.59 2.83 9.81
CA PHE A 73 14.40 2.13 10.30
C PHE A 73 14.07 0.92 9.41
N ALA A 74 14.04 1.09 8.10
CA ALA A 74 13.74 0.01 7.14
C ALA A 74 14.75 -1.14 7.28
N ALA A 75 16.06 -0.82 7.29
CA ALA A 75 17.13 -1.80 7.45
C ALA A 75 17.03 -2.58 8.77
N ALA A 76 16.67 -1.91 9.87
CA ALA A 76 16.54 -2.53 11.19
C ALA A 76 15.30 -3.42 11.33
N ASN A 77 14.30 -3.28 10.45
CA ASN A 77 12.98 -3.87 10.60
C ASN A 77 12.57 -4.83 9.47
N ASN A 78 13.51 -5.30 8.67
CA ASN A 78 13.23 -6.19 7.52
C ASN A 78 12.19 -5.57 6.56
N ILE A 79 12.32 -4.28 6.30
CA ILE A 79 11.57 -3.54 5.28
C ILE A 79 12.53 -3.29 4.12
N GLU A 80 12.13 -3.71 2.93
CA GLU A 80 13.05 -3.76 1.79
C GLU A 80 13.28 -2.40 1.15
N ALA A 81 12.32 -1.45 1.26
CA ALA A 81 12.41 -0.18 0.54
C ALA A 81 11.91 1.04 1.33
N VAL A 82 12.29 2.23 0.85
CA VAL A 82 11.77 3.52 1.32
C VAL A 82 11.33 4.37 0.14
N MET A 83 10.30 5.20 0.36
CA MET A 83 9.77 6.14 -0.63
C MET A 83 9.77 7.56 -0.06
N PHE A 84 9.98 8.55 -0.91
CA PHE A 84 10.01 9.96 -0.49
C PHE A 84 9.14 10.79 -1.42
N GLU A 85 8.02 11.31 -0.90
CA GLU A 85 7.26 12.36 -1.57
C GLU A 85 7.86 13.74 -1.25
N GLY A 86 7.54 14.75 -2.05
CA GLY A 86 8.01 16.12 -1.81
C GLY A 86 9.51 16.35 -2.04
N TRP A 87 10.21 15.44 -2.73
CA TRP A 87 11.65 15.47 -2.90
C TRP A 87 12.15 16.45 -3.97
N ASN A 88 11.29 16.80 -4.95
CA ASN A 88 11.66 17.56 -6.15
C ASN A 88 10.90 18.88 -6.26
N GLU A 89 11.44 19.83 -7.05
CA GLU A 89 10.80 21.12 -7.28
C GLU A 89 9.45 21.00 -8.03
N GLY A 90 8.49 21.82 -7.66
CA GLY A 90 7.17 21.90 -8.26
C GLY A 90 5.99 21.90 -7.29
N TRP A 91 6.19 21.44 -6.08
CA TRP A 91 5.14 21.38 -5.05
C TRP A 91 4.67 22.76 -4.57
N GLU A 92 5.49 23.80 -4.73
CA GLU A 92 5.16 25.19 -4.37
C GLU A 92 3.95 25.71 -5.13
N ASN A 93 3.70 25.17 -6.33
CA ASN A 93 2.64 25.58 -7.23
C ASN A 93 1.37 24.73 -7.11
N TRP A 94 1.24 23.95 -6.03
CA TRP A 94 0.09 23.07 -5.85
C TRP A 94 -1.26 23.82 -5.95
N GLY A 95 -2.14 23.33 -6.82
CA GLY A 95 -3.41 23.98 -7.15
C GLY A 95 -3.35 24.97 -8.33
N GLY A 96 -2.14 25.25 -8.86
CA GLY A 96 -1.92 26.01 -10.09
C GLY A 96 -1.59 25.12 -11.28
N THR A 97 -0.75 25.61 -12.20
CA THR A 97 -0.17 24.79 -13.26
C THR A 97 1.01 24.00 -12.71
N GLN A 98 0.86 22.71 -12.54
CA GLN A 98 1.90 21.84 -12.02
C GLN A 98 2.94 21.56 -13.09
N ASN A 99 4.18 22.00 -12.85
CA ASN A 99 5.32 21.77 -13.73
C ASN A 99 6.47 21.19 -12.90
N PHE A 100 6.32 19.93 -12.46
CA PHE A 100 7.38 19.22 -11.77
C PHE A 100 8.59 19.01 -12.68
N ASP A 101 9.80 19.15 -12.12
CA ASP A 101 11.04 18.69 -12.73
C ASP A 101 11.45 17.35 -12.08
N TYR A 102 11.44 16.28 -12.86
CA TYR A 102 11.68 14.92 -12.37
C TYR A 102 13.17 14.58 -12.25
N THR A 103 14.05 15.55 -12.45
CA THR A 103 15.51 15.38 -12.28
C THR A 103 16.13 16.42 -11.36
N LYS A 104 15.29 17.25 -10.72
CA LYS A 104 15.76 18.36 -9.89
C LYS A 104 15.24 18.24 -8.45
N PRO A 105 16.04 17.66 -7.55
CA PRO A 105 15.70 17.61 -6.13
C PRO A 105 15.74 19.01 -5.50
N TYR A 106 15.03 19.17 -4.39
CA TYR A 106 15.21 20.32 -3.51
C TYR A 106 16.63 20.37 -2.95
N ALA A 107 17.08 21.56 -2.55
CA ALA A 107 18.46 21.79 -2.10
C ALA A 107 18.85 21.02 -0.83
N ASP A 108 17.89 20.62 -0.01
CA ASP A 108 18.04 19.84 1.22
C ASP A 108 17.86 18.33 1.03
N PHE A 109 17.66 17.88 -0.23
CA PHE A 109 17.50 16.46 -0.59
C PHE A 109 18.61 16.01 -1.55
N ASP A 110 19.74 15.54 -1.00
CA ASP A 110 20.83 14.98 -1.80
C ASP A 110 20.54 13.53 -2.19
N ILE A 111 19.86 13.34 -3.32
CA ILE A 111 19.47 12.01 -3.80
C ILE A 111 20.66 11.08 -4.06
N LYS A 112 21.84 11.61 -4.44
CA LYS A 112 23.02 10.79 -4.69
C LYS A 112 23.58 10.25 -3.39
N GLU A 113 23.65 11.09 -2.36
CA GLU A 113 24.04 10.68 -1.02
C GLU A 113 23.05 9.66 -0.44
N ILE A 114 21.74 9.92 -0.59
CA ILE A 114 20.67 9.03 -0.12
C ILE A 114 20.73 7.67 -0.82
N ALA A 115 20.89 7.64 -2.16
CA ALA A 115 20.99 6.40 -2.92
C ALA A 115 22.24 5.59 -2.54
N ALA A 116 23.38 6.26 -2.30
CA ALA A 116 24.60 5.59 -1.82
C ALA A 116 24.41 5.04 -0.40
N TYR A 117 23.72 5.77 0.47
CA TYR A 117 23.44 5.35 1.84
C TYR A 117 22.48 4.16 1.88
N ALA A 118 21.40 4.19 1.11
CA ALA A 118 20.43 3.11 1.00
C ALA A 118 21.09 1.80 0.52
N ARG A 119 21.91 1.86 -0.55
CA ARG A 119 22.68 0.70 -1.01
C ARG A 119 23.60 0.12 0.06
N LYS A 120 24.28 0.98 0.83
CA LYS A 120 25.14 0.54 1.94
C LYS A 120 24.36 -0.18 3.03
N LYS A 121 23.10 0.18 3.23
CA LYS A 121 22.19 -0.42 4.23
C LYS A 121 21.44 -1.64 3.67
N GLY A 122 21.51 -1.93 2.38
CA GLY A 122 20.75 -2.99 1.72
C GLY A 122 19.26 -2.65 1.57
N VAL A 123 18.92 -1.36 1.47
CA VAL A 123 17.55 -0.85 1.32
C VAL A 123 17.41 -0.26 -0.09
N GLU A 124 16.31 -0.58 -0.77
CA GLU A 124 15.95 -0.01 -2.07
C GLU A 124 15.26 1.35 -1.90
N ILE A 125 15.27 2.16 -2.96
CA ILE A 125 14.49 3.39 -3.03
C ILE A 125 13.36 3.22 -4.02
N ILE A 126 12.15 3.58 -3.62
CA ILE A 126 11.03 3.79 -4.52
C ILE A 126 11.00 5.29 -4.85
N GLY A 127 11.29 5.62 -6.10
CA GLY A 127 11.18 6.99 -6.59
C GLY A 127 9.73 7.46 -6.63
N HIS A 128 9.51 8.77 -6.65
CA HIS A 128 8.16 9.33 -6.71
C HIS A 128 8.05 10.35 -7.84
N HIS A 129 7.06 10.19 -8.72
CA HIS A 129 6.73 11.10 -9.80
C HIS A 129 5.30 11.61 -9.65
N GLU A 130 5.08 12.69 -8.88
CA GLU A 130 3.80 13.38 -8.88
C GLU A 130 3.67 14.26 -10.14
N THR A 131 2.52 14.21 -10.78
CA THR A 131 2.27 14.97 -12.01
C THR A 131 1.34 16.17 -11.80
N GLY A 132 0.57 16.19 -10.69
CA GLY A 132 -0.53 17.13 -10.50
C GLY A 132 -1.56 17.06 -11.63
N GLY A 133 -1.63 15.92 -12.32
CA GLY A 133 -2.45 15.72 -13.51
C GLY A 133 -1.91 16.38 -14.80
N ASN A 134 -0.74 17.03 -14.78
CA ASN A 134 -0.13 17.61 -15.98
C ASN A 134 0.63 16.54 -16.80
N ILE A 135 -0.13 15.74 -17.50
CA ILE A 135 0.37 14.62 -18.32
C ILE A 135 1.36 15.09 -19.38
N CYS A 136 1.11 16.22 -20.04
CA CYS A 136 2.00 16.73 -21.08
C CYS A 136 3.39 17.07 -20.53
N ASN A 137 3.47 17.68 -19.33
CA ASN A 137 4.74 17.97 -18.68
C ASN A 137 5.49 16.67 -18.36
N TYR A 138 4.78 15.65 -17.86
CA TYR A 138 5.38 14.36 -17.53
C TYR A 138 5.87 13.63 -18.78
N GLU A 139 5.06 13.53 -19.85
CA GLU A 139 5.46 12.87 -21.09
C GLU A 139 6.68 13.51 -21.75
N ASN A 140 6.81 14.83 -21.68
CA ASN A 140 7.99 15.54 -22.22
C ASN A 140 9.30 15.20 -21.49
N GLN A 141 9.22 14.69 -20.27
CA GLN A 141 10.37 14.35 -19.45
C GLN A 141 10.53 12.84 -19.22
N LEU A 142 9.60 12.02 -19.71
CA LEU A 142 9.40 10.64 -19.30
C LEU A 142 10.69 9.79 -19.43
N ASP A 143 11.29 9.75 -20.62
CA ASP A 143 12.53 8.99 -20.85
C ASP A 143 13.66 9.48 -19.94
N LYS A 144 13.88 10.80 -19.88
CA LYS A 144 14.93 11.40 -19.05
C LYS A 144 14.75 11.12 -17.56
N ALA A 145 13.51 11.15 -17.07
CA ALA A 145 13.20 10.90 -15.67
C ALA A 145 13.51 9.45 -15.25
N TYR A 146 13.12 8.46 -16.07
CA TYR A 146 13.42 7.06 -15.80
C TYR A 146 14.89 6.70 -16.00
N GLU A 147 15.56 7.28 -17.02
CA GLU A 147 17.00 7.14 -17.23
C GLU A 147 17.77 7.65 -16.02
N TRP A 148 17.41 8.84 -15.52
CA TRP A 148 18.06 9.45 -14.37
C TRP A 148 17.92 8.62 -13.09
N TYR A 149 16.75 8.02 -12.84
CA TYR A 149 16.58 7.10 -11.73
C TYR A 149 17.38 5.80 -11.92
N ALA A 150 17.42 5.25 -13.12
CA ALA A 150 18.19 4.05 -13.41
C ALA A 150 19.71 4.31 -13.19
N ASP A 151 20.24 5.47 -13.57
CA ASP A 151 21.62 5.87 -13.31
C ASP A 151 21.95 5.98 -11.81
N LEU A 152 20.96 6.30 -10.99
CA LEU A 152 21.07 6.31 -9.53
C LEU A 152 20.88 4.90 -8.90
N GLY A 153 20.51 3.90 -9.69
CA GLY A 153 20.17 2.55 -9.23
C GLY A 153 18.81 2.47 -8.57
N ILE A 154 17.87 3.35 -8.94
CA ILE A 154 16.49 3.37 -8.47
C ILE A 154 15.63 2.69 -9.53
N HIS A 155 15.03 1.53 -9.19
CA HIS A 155 14.31 0.66 -10.13
C HIS A 155 12.86 0.37 -9.71
N SER A 156 12.28 1.21 -8.88
CA SER A 156 10.86 1.22 -8.55
C SER A 156 10.36 2.65 -8.46
N VAL A 157 9.18 2.94 -8.99
CA VAL A 157 8.61 4.30 -9.02
C VAL A 157 7.13 4.25 -8.69
N LYS A 158 6.72 5.09 -7.72
CA LYS A 158 5.34 5.46 -7.49
C LYS A 158 5.00 6.69 -8.32
N THR A 159 3.92 6.64 -9.11
CA THR A 159 3.44 7.79 -9.89
C THR A 159 2.15 8.32 -9.30
N GLY A 160 1.97 9.65 -9.25
CA GLY A 160 0.76 10.33 -8.82
C GLY A 160 0.17 11.23 -9.91
N TYR A 161 -1.15 11.36 -9.91
CA TYR A 161 -1.91 12.22 -10.82
C TYR A 161 -2.97 13.00 -10.04
N ALA A 162 -2.65 13.39 -8.83
CA ALA A 162 -3.55 14.14 -7.97
C ALA A 162 -3.88 15.53 -8.57
N GLY A 163 -5.01 16.11 -8.16
CA GLY A 163 -5.41 17.43 -8.63
C GLY A 163 -6.18 17.46 -9.95
N GLY A 164 -6.41 16.32 -10.59
CA GLY A 164 -7.23 16.23 -11.82
C GLY A 164 -6.44 16.24 -13.12
N LEU A 165 -7.12 16.44 -14.25
CA LEU A 165 -6.54 16.39 -15.59
C LEU A 165 -6.60 17.76 -16.24
N PRO A 166 -5.56 18.62 -16.14
CA PRO A 166 -5.60 20.00 -16.63
C PRO A 166 -5.80 20.14 -18.14
N ASN A 167 -5.54 19.09 -18.91
CA ASN A 167 -5.66 19.12 -20.37
C ASN A 167 -7.08 18.86 -20.91
N GLY A 168 -8.09 18.86 -20.02
CA GLY A 168 -9.49 18.72 -20.43
C GLY A 168 -9.90 17.33 -20.93
N HIS A 169 -9.07 16.32 -20.72
CA HIS A 169 -9.36 14.94 -21.13
C HIS A 169 -10.16 14.21 -20.05
N ASN A 170 -11.00 13.27 -20.49
CA ASN A 170 -11.67 12.36 -19.57
C ASN A 170 -10.65 11.38 -18.95
N HIS A 171 -10.72 11.18 -17.63
CA HIS A 171 -9.76 10.36 -16.88
C HIS A 171 -9.60 8.94 -17.47
N HIS A 172 -10.70 8.28 -17.81
CA HIS A 172 -10.69 6.94 -18.41
C HIS A 172 -10.75 6.97 -19.95
N GLY A 173 -10.53 8.13 -20.58
CA GLY A 173 -10.54 8.30 -22.05
C GLY A 173 -9.29 7.73 -22.71
N GLN A 174 -9.33 7.63 -24.05
CA GLN A 174 -8.25 7.04 -24.84
C GLN A 174 -6.91 7.77 -24.69
N PHE A 175 -6.93 9.07 -24.46
CA PHE A 175 -5.71 9.86 -24.21
C PHE A 175 -4.95 9.29 -23.01
N ASN A 176 -5.62 9.16 -21.86
CA ASN A 176 -5.02 8.63 -20.63
C ASN A 176 -4.66 7.15 -20.74
N VAL A 177 -5.51 6.33 -21.37
CA VAL A 177 -5.18 4.92 -21.60
C VAL A 177 -3.85 4.78 -22.37
N ARG A 178 -3.60 5.62 -23.38
CA ARG A 178 -2.33 5.62 -24.12
C ARG A 178 -1.19 6.09 -23.24
N HIS A 179 -1.39 7.17 -22.46
CA HIS A 179 -0.40 7.70 -21.55
C HIS A 179 0.06 6.65 -20.53
N TYR A 180 -0.87 6.05 -19.78
CA TYR A 180 -0.53 5.02 -18.79
C TYR A 180 0.19 3.82 -19.41
N ARG A 181 -0.20 3.41 -20.63
CA ARG A 181 0.54 2.35 -21.36
C ARG A 181 1.93 2.79 -21.78
N ASN A 182 2.11 4.05 -22.15
CA ASN A 182 3.42 4.62 -22.48
C ASN A 182 4.33 4.62 -21.25
N VAL A 183 3.84 5.06 -20.11
CA VAL A 183 4.57 5.03 -18.83
C VAL A 183 5.03 3.61 -18.49
N VAL A 184 4.13 2.61 -18.57
CA VAL A 184 4.47 1.20 -18.29
C VAL A 184 5.58 0.69 -19.20
N LYS A 185 5.53 1.00 -20.51
CA LYS A 185 6.54 0.58 -21.48
C LYS A 185 7.87 1.28 -21.27
N THR A 186 7.85 2.59 -20.98
CA THR A 186 9.06 3.36 -20.71
C THR A 186 9.73 2.87 -19.42
N ALA A 187 8.96 2.66 -18.36
CA ALA A 187 9.48 2.07 -17.13
C ALA A 187 10.13 0.70 -17.38
N ALA A 188 9.49 -0.18 -18.18
CA ALA A 188 10.05 -1.48 -18.54
C ALA A 188 11.39 -1.36 -19.30
N LYS A 189 11.53 -0.39 -20.19
CA LYS A 189 12.79 -0.10 -20.92
C LYS A 189 13.95 0.15 -19.94
N TYR A 190 13.68 0.82 -18.83
CA TYR A 190 14.66 1.14 -17.78
C TYR A 190 14.66 0.14 -16.62
N ARG A 191 14.00 -1.02 -16.78
CA ARG A 191 13.86 -2.07 -15.74
C ARG A 191 13.31 -1.50 -14.42
N THR A 192 12.25 -0.69 -14.52
CA THR A 192 11.61 -0.05 -13.39
C THR A 192 10.22 -0.61 -13.15
N THR A 193 9.92 -0.98 -11.91
CA THR A 193 8.59 -1.38 -11.44
C THR A 193 7.74 -0.16 -11.11
N LEU A 194 6.43 -0.32 -11.19
CA LEU A 194 5.48 0.76 -11.02
C LEU A 194 4.42 0.47 -9.95
N ASP A 195 4.20 1.47 -9.12
CA ASP A 195 3.01 1.70 -8.33
C ASP A 195 2.30 2.94 -8.87
N VAL A 196 1.03 2.83 -9.28
CA VAL A 196 0.33 3.92 -9.98
C VAL A 196 -0.87 4.40 -9.17
N HIS A 197 -0.80 5.62 -8.66
CA HIS A 197 -1.92 6.31 -8.02
C HIS A 197 -2.79 7.04 -9.04
N GLU A 198 -4.03 7.36 -8.69
CA GLU A 198 -5.10 7.90 -9.57
C GLU A 198 -5.12 7.22 -10.95
N PRO A 199 -5.09 5.88 -11.02
CA PRO A 199 -4.93 5.16 -12.27
C PRO A 199 -6.21 5.18 -13.11
N ILE A 200 -6.05 4.88 -14.39
CA ILE A 200 -7.17 4.39 -15.20
C ILE A 200 -7.65 3.03 -14.64
N LYS A 201 -8.88 2.66 -15.00
CA LYS A 201 -9.40 1.32 -14.67
C LYS A 201 -8.44 0.23 -15.12
N ASP A 202 -8.17 -0.75 -14.25
CA ASP A 202 -7.27 -1.86 -14.55
C ASP A 202 -7.80 -2.69 -15.74
N THR A 203 -6.86 -3.11 -16.59
CA THR A 203 -7.11 -3.92 -17.78
C THR A 203 -6.42 -5.30 -17.71
N GLY A 204 -5.71 -5.60 -16.60
CA GLY A 204 -4.89 -6.80 -16.47
C GLY A 204 -3.56 -6.74 -17.23
N ILE A 205 -3.10 -5.52 -17.60
CA ILE A 205 -1.86 -5.30 -18.37
C ILE A 205 -0.63 -5.91 -17.67
N ARG A 206 -0.68 -6.14 -16.36
CA ARG A 206 0.39 -6.77 -15.59
C ARG A 206 0.75 -8.18 -16.06
N ARG A 207 -0.11 -8.86 -16.82
CA ARG A 207 0.25 -10.11 -17.49
C ARG A 207 1.28 -9.88 -18.59
N THR A 208 1.08 -8.84 -19.40
CA THR A 208 1.95 -8.49 -20.55
C THR A 208 3.19 -7.73 -20.08
N TYR A 209 3.00 -6.85 -19.10
CA TYR A 209 4.03 -6.00 -18.50
C TYR A 209 4.00 -6.17 -16.97
N PRO A 210 4.62 -7.22 -16.42
CA PRO A 210 4.61 -7.49 -14.97
C PRO A 210 5.32 -6.43 -14.12
N ASN A 211 6.07 -5.53 -14.71
CA ASN A 211 6.59 -4.33 -14.03
C ASN A 211 5.48 -3.35 -13.60
N MET A 212 4.26 -3.46 -14.13
CA MET A 212 3.07 -2.80 -13.61
C MET A 212 2.56 -3.58 -12.39
N MET A 213 3.09 -3.30 -11.20
CA MET A 213 2.88 -4.15 -10.03
C MET A 213 1.57 -3.86 -9.31
N THR A 214 1.28 -2.61 -9.03
CA THR A 214 0.13 -2.22 -8.23
C THR A 214 -0.45 -0.87 -8.65
N ARG A 215 -1.67 -0.60 -8.23
CA ARG A 215 -2.40 0.64 -8.50
C ARG A 215 -3.29 0.99 -7.32
N GLU A 216 -3.48 2.28 -7.06
CA GLU A 216 -4.52 2.70 -6.14
C GLU A 216 -5.94 2.45 -6.72
N GLY A 217 -6.55 3.41 -7.35
CA GLY A 217 -7.82 3.32 -8.08
C GLY A 217 -9.07 3.14 -7.24
N ALA A 218 -9.02 3.56 -5.97
CA ALA A 218 -10.16 3.66 -5.07
C ALA A 218 -9.88 4.74 -4.02
N ARG A 219 -10.84 5.01 -3.14
CA ARG A 219 -10.64 5.91 -2.01
C ARG A 219 -9.65 5.27 -1.04
N GLY A 220 -8.40 5.75 -1.05
CA GLY A 220 -7.27 5.24 -0.28
C GLY A 220 -7.21 5.75 1.15
N MET A 221 -6.11 5.43 1.85
CA MET A 221 -5.88 5.78 3.25
C MET A 221 -5.86 7.30 3.49
N GLU A 222 -5.34 8.07 2.55
CA GLU A 222 -5.16 9.52 2.68
C GLU A 222 -6.47 10.27 3.00
N TRP A 223 -7.61 9.74 2.55
CA TRP A 223 -8.91 10.33 2.83
C TRP A 223 -9.26 10.38 4.33
N ASN A 224 -8.63 9.53 5.13
CA ASN A 224 -8.79 9.56 6.58
C ASN A 224 -8.06 10.74 7.24
N ALA A 225 -7.11 11.38 6.54
CA ALA A 225 -6.36 12.52 7.09
C ALA A 225 -7.13 13.84 7.04
N TRP A 226 -8.10 13.97 6.11
CA TRP A 226 -8.71 15.27 5.81
C TRP A 226 -10.20 15.19 5.43
N SER A 227 -10.85 14.08 5.78
CA SER A 227 -12.30 13.89 5.61
C SER A 227 -12.87 13.10 6.81
N GLU A 228 -14.14 12.73 6.74
CA GLU A 228 -14.79 11.80 7.68
C GLU A 228 -14.13 10.42 7.72
N GLY A 229 -13.21 10.16 6.81
CA GLY A 229 -12.50 8.90 6.68
C GLY A 229 -13.27 7.83 5.90
N ASN A 230 -12.64 6.67 5.74
CA ASN A 230 -13.25 5.50 5.13
C ASN A 230 -14.00 4.70 6.21
N PRO A 231 -15.27 4.31 5.99
CA PRO A 231 -15.99 3.50 6.96
C PRO A 231 -15.41 2.07 7.02
N PRO A 232 -15.64 1.32 8.10
CA PRO A 232 -15.20 -0.06 8.20
C PRO A 232 -15.64 -0.95 7.04
N GLU A 233 -16.88 -0.83 6.55
CA GLU A 233 -17.42 -1.53 5.38
C GLU A 233 -16.52 -1.38 4.13
N HIS A 234 -15.93 -0.22 3.93
CA HIS A 234 -15.12 0.06 2.74
C HIS A 234 -14.00 -0.96 2.52
N HIS A 235 -13.31 -1.36 3.59
CA HIS A 235 -12.19 -2.30 3.50
C HIS A 235 -12.61 -3.72 3.13
N VAL A 236 -13.82 -4.13 3.48
CA VAL A 236 -14.36 -5.46 3.18
C VAL A 236 -15.16 -5.49 1.87
N MET A 237 -15.48 -4.31 1.31
CA MET A 237 -16.05 -4.16 -0.04
C MET A 237 -14.98 -4.23 -1.14
N LEU A 238 -13.80 -3.64 -0.90
CA LEU A 238 -12.73 -3.52 -1.90
C LEU A 238 -12.26 -4.85 -2.50
N PRO A 239 -12.09 -5.96 -1.73
CA PRO A 239 -11.73 -7.26 -2.29
C PRO A 239 -12.71 -7.79 -3.33
N PHE A 240 -14.00 -7.49 -3.20
CA PHE A 240 -15.05 -7.93 -4.11
C PHE A 240 -15.31 -6.98 -5.28
N THR A 241 -14.67 -5.83 -5.30
CA THR A 241 -14.90 -4.77 -6.30
C THR A 241 -13.58 -4.33 -6.94
N ARG A 242 -12.83 -3.42 -6.28
CA ARG A 242 -11.61 -2.82 -6.83
C ARG A 242 -10.51 -3.86 -7.10
N LEU A 243 -10.29 -4.80 -6.17
CA LEU A 243 -9.23 -5.78 -6.29
C LEU A 243 -9.52 -6.88 -7.32
N LEU A 244 -10.73 -6.98 -7.86
CA LEU A 244 -11.02 -7.86 -9.00
C LEU A 244 -10.21 -7.47 -10.26
N GLY A 245 -9.78 -6.22 -10.35
CA GLY A 245 -8.87 -5.75 -11.39
C GLY A 245 -7.41 -6.12 -11.13
N GLY A 246 -7.03 -6.35 -9.89
CA GLY A 246 -5.66 -6.66 -9.48
C GLY A 246 -5.25 -6.01 -8.15
N PRO A 247 -3.97 -6.15 -7.77
CA PRO A 247 -3.41 -5.58 -6.55
C PRO A 247 -3.72 -4.09 -6.39
N MET A 248 -3.83 -3.65 -5.13
CA MET A 248 -4.15 -2.27 -4.80
C MET A 248 -3.17 -1.72 -3.79
N ASP A 249 -2.55 -0.57 -4.10
CA ASP A 249 -1.84 0.23 -3.10
C ASP A 249 -2.86 1.07 -2.33
N TYR A 250 -3.42 0.48 -1.28
CA TYR A 250 -4.35 1.15 -0.35
C TYR A 250 -3.59 1.96 0.71
N THR A 251 -2.31 1.71 0.89
CA THR A 251 -1.46 2.28 1.95
C THR A 251 -1.96 1.98 3.38
N PRO A 252 -2.21 0.70 3.73
CA PRO A 252 -2.72 0.32 5.05
C PRO A 252 -1.64 0.32 6.12
N GLY A 253 -2.04 0.12 7.38
CA GLY A 253 -1.12 -0.16 8.47
C GLY A 253 -0.86 1.02 9.39
N ILE A 254 -1.76 1.98 9.47
CA ILE A 254 -1.66 3.10 10.42
C ILE A 254 -1.89 2.58 11.84
N PHE A 255 -0.92 2.76 12.74
CA PHE A 255 -1.00 2.33 14.15
C PHE A 255 -1.53 3.44 15.07
N ASP A 256 -1.17 4.70 14.81
CA ASP A 256 -1.79 5.84 15.52
C ASP A 256 -3.19 6.14 14.93
N VAL A 257 -4.12 5.19 15.09
CA VAL A 257 -5.47 5.27 14.52
C VAL A 257 -6.28 6.48 14.98
N LEU A 258 -5.91 7.12 16.08
CA LEU A 258 -6.54 8.32 16.62
C LEU A 258 -5.76 9.61 16.34
N TYR A 259 -4.60 9.50 15.68
CA TYR A 259 -3.69 10.61 15.39
C TYR A 259 -3.23 11.36 16.64
N LYS A 260 -3.03 10.65 17.74
CA LYS A 260 -2.63 11.22 19.03
C LYS A 260 -1.31 11.99 18.92
N ARG A 261 -0.32 11.39 18.26
CA ARG A 261 0.98 12.03 18.05
C ARG A 261 0.85 13.30 17.20
N ALA A 262 0.17 13.22 16.05
CA ALA A 262 -0.01 14.34 15.15
C ALA A 262 -0.85 15.47 15.82
N LYS A 263 -1.96 15.12 16.47
CA LYS A 263 -2.84 16.10 17.15
C LYS A 263 -2.14 16.80 18.31
N ASN A 264 -1.19 16.16 18.96
CA ASN A 264 -0.40 16.74 20.05
C ASN A 264 0.85 17.49 19.59
N ASN A 265 1.16 17.49 18.28
CA ASN A 265 2.29 18.24 17.74
C ASN A 265 1.92 19.74 17.63
N PRO A 266 2.59 20.66 18.35
CA PRO A 266 2.29 22.09 18.32
C PRO A 266 2.57 22.75 16.97
N ASP A 267 3.47 22.17 16.18
CA ASP A 267 3.89 22.71 14.87
C ASP A 267 3.01 22.19 13.73
N ARG A 268 2.06 21.31 14.03
CA ARG A 268 1.14 20.75 13.03
C ARG A 268 0.34 21.85 12.34
N LYS A 269 0.40 21.84 11.01
CA LYS A 269 -0.39 22.73 10.15
C LYS A 269 -1.32 21.91 9.27
N LYS A 270 -2.60 22.22 9.35
CA LYS A 270 -3.59 21.66 8.43
C LYS A 270 -3.34 22.18 7.03
N TRP A 271 -3.27 21.30 6.04
CA TRP A 271 -3.00 21.68 4.66
C TRP A 271 -4.28 21.95 3.85
N ASN A 272 -5.45 21.54 4.34
CA ASN A 272 -6.74 21.88 3.76
C ASN A 272 -7.82 22.10 4.83
N MET A 273 -8.96 22.67 4.40
CA MET A 273 -10.07 23.01 5.30
C MET A 273 -10.89 21.79 5.75
N LYS A 274 -10.75 20.64 5.11
CA LYS A 274 -11.44 19.40 5.45
C LYS A 274 -10.76 18.62 6.56
N ASP A 275 -9.50 18.94 6.84
CA ASP A 275 -8.79 18.39 8.01
C ASP A 275 -9.47 18.88 9.28
N SER A 276 -10.34 18.08 9.84
CA SER A 276 -11.03 18.35 11.11
C SER A 276 -10.28 17.74 12.28
N LYS A 277 -10.56 18.23 13.49
CA LYS A 277 -10.03 17.64 14.73
C LYS A 277 -10.53 16.20 14.97
N ASP A 278 -11.61 15.82 14.28
CA ASP A 278 -12.27 14.53 14.42
C ASP A 278 -11.81 13.50 13.38
N CYS A 279 -10.92 13.90 12.45
CA CYS A 279 -10.29 12.96 11.52
C CYS A 279 -9.55 11.85 12.30
N ARG A 280 -9.72 10.61 11.85
CA ARG A 280 -9.11 9.41 12.43
C ARG A 280 -9.21 8.25 11.45
N ILE A 281 -8.56 7.15 11.78
CA ILE A 281 -8.80 5.87 11.11
C ILE A 281 -10.04 5.20 11.74
N ASN A 282 -11.02 4.84 10.93
CA ASN A 282 -12.27 4.23 11.38
C ASN A 282 -12.16 2.69 11.40
N THR A 283 -11.17 2.16 12.08
CA THR A 283 -10.97 0.73 12.30
C THR A 283 -10.30 0.49 13.64
N THR A 284 -10.30 -0.76 14.09
CA THR A 284 -9.39 -1.19 15.14
C THR A 284 -7.96 -1.30 14.62
N LEU A 285 -6.97 -1.34 15.54
CA LEU A 285 -5.56 -1.59 15.22
C LEU A 285 -5.37 -2.98 14.58
N ALA A 286 -6.03 -4.01 15.09
CA ALA A 286 -5.93 -5.36 14.55
C ALA A 286 -6.39 -5.43 13.09
N LYS A 287 -7.43 -4.68 12.73
CA LYS A 287 -7.87 -4.56 11.33
C LYS A 287 -6.83 -3.85 10.44
N GLN A 288 -6.10 -2.84 10.94
CA GLN A 288 -5.02 -2.22 10.18
C GLN A 288 -3.92 -3.23 9.82
N ILE A 289 -3.62 -4.15 10.72
CA ILE A 289 -2.67 -5.24 10.45
C ILE A 289 -3.26 -6.23 9.44
N ALA A 290 -4.52 -6.64 9.63
CA ALA A 290 -5.22 -7.56 8.73
C ALA A 290 -5.33 -7.02 7.29
N ASN A 291 -5.48 -5.71 7.13
CA ASN A 291 -5.56 -5.06 5.83
C ASN A 291 -4.29 -5.26 4.96
N TRP A 292 -3.14 -5.55 5.54
CA TRP A 292 -1.94 -5.92 4.79
C TRP A 292 -2.10 -7.21 3.99
N VAL A 293 -2.92 -8.12 4.49
CA VAL A 293 -3.26 -9.37 3.79
C VAL A 293 -4.44 -9.17 2.86
N ILE A 294 -5.48 -8.46 3.33
CA ILE A 294 -6.76 -8.30 2.62
C ILE A 294 -6.61 -7.37 1.42
N LEU A 295 -5.98 -6.21 1.62
CA LEU A 295 -5.76 -5.17 0.60
C LEU A 295 -4.31 -5.26 0.09
N TYR A 296 -4.00 -6.39 -0.53
CA TYR A 296 -2.64 -6.73 -0.92
C TYR A 296 -2.11 -5.85 -2.05
N SER A 297 -0.87 -5.44 -1.86
CA SER A 297 -0.01 -4.84 -2.88
C SER A 297 1.34 -5.58 -2.91
N PRO A 298 1.90 -5.92 -4.08
CA PRO A 298 3.28 -6.41 -4.16
C PRO A 298 4.33 -5.33 -3.85
N LEU A 299 3.93 -4.07 -3.83
CA LEU A 299 4.64 -2.98 -3.17
C LEU A 299 3.80 -2.57 -1.96
N GLN A 300 4.04 -3.20 -0.81
CA GLN A 300 3.19 -3.10 0.37
C GLN A 300 3.70 -2.04 1.34
N MET A 301 2.95 -0.97 1.52
CA MET A 301 3.35 0.13 2.38
C MET A 301 3.01 -0.11 3.86
N ALA A 302 3.98 0.10 4.76
CA ALA A 302 3.73 0.42 6.15
C ALA A 302 3.58 1.95 6.24
N ALA A 303 2.33 2.41 6.21
CA ALA A 303 2.03 3.78 5.83
C ALA A 303 2.15 4.81 6.94
N ASP A 304 2.25 4.41 8.21
CA ASP A 304 2.39 5.34 9.33
C ASP A 304 3.79 5.96 9.42
N MET A 305 3.90 7.03 10.17
CA MET A 305 5.19 7.57 10.57
C MET A 305 5.97 6.53 11.40
N ILE A 306 7.26 6.40 11.16
CA ILE A 306 8.09 5.35 11.78
C ILE A 306 8.08 5.40 13.30
N GLU A 307 7.89 6.58 13.89
CA GLU A 307 7.79 6.78 15.35
C GLU A 307 6.60 6.05 15.99
N ASN A 308 5.56 5.75 15.21
CA ASN A 308 4.39 5.02 15.70
C ASN A 308 4.63 3.51 15.68
N TYR A 309 5.62 3.05 14.91
CA TYR A 309 6.04 1.66 14.84
C TYR A 309 7.16 1.30 15.82
N GLU A 310 8.03 2.26 16.16
CA GLU A 310 9.18 2.04 17.04
C GLU A 310 8.75 1.50 18.41
N GLY A 311 9.25 0.30 18.73
CA GLY A 311 8.93 -0.38 19.98
C GLY A 311 7.50 -0.96 20.09
N HIS A 312 6.67 -0.82 19.05
CA HIS A 312 5.30 -1.35 19.07
C HIS A 312 5.29 -2.87 18.84
N PRO A 313 4.76 -3.71 19.77
CA PRO A 313 4.85 -5.17 19.66
C PRO A 313 4.20 -5.74 18.41
N ALA A 314 3.08 -5.18 17.97
CA ALA A 314 2.33 -5.65 16.79
C ALA A 314 3.08 -5.39 15.46
N PHE A 315 4.11 -4.53 15.43
CA PHE A 315 4.93 -4.30 14.26
C PHE A 315 5.70 -5.56 13.82
N ARG A 316 5.82 -6.55 14.71
CA ARG A 316 6.36 -7.86 14.37
C ARG A 316 5.67 -8.49 13.16
N PHE A 317 4.34 -8.32 13.00
CA PHE A 317 3.64 -8.83 11.82
C PHE A 317 4.23 -8.29 10.52
N PHE A 318 4.49 -6.99 10.44
CA PHE A 318 5.06 -6.35 9.23
C PHE A 318 6.50 -6.79 8.96
N ARG A 319 7.29 -7.03 10.01
CA ARG A 319 8.63 -7.61 9.84
C ARG A 319 8.61 -9.03 9.29
N ASP A 320 7.65 -9.83 9.75
CA ASP A 320 7.51 -11.25 9.41
C ASP A 320 6.85 -11.46 8.05
N PHE A 321 5.99 -10.53 7.61
CA PHE A 321 5.28 -10.58 6.33
C PHE A 321 6.28 -10.58 5.16
N ASP A 322 5.96 -11.37 4.13
CA ASP A 322 6.70 -11.40 2.86
C ASP A 322 5.74 -10.95 1.76
N ALA A 323 6.11 -9.88 1.03
CA ALA A 323 5.29 -9.33 -0.03
C ALA A 323 5.32 -10.18 -1.32
N ASP A 324 6.30 -11.10 -1.45
CA ASP A 324 6.42 -12.02 -2.57
C ASP A 324 5.55 -13.26 -2.35
N CYS A 325 4.24 -13.09 -2.53
CA CYS A 325 3.27 -14.15 -2.30
C CYS A 325 3.12 -15.06 -3.52
N ASP A 326 3.34 -16.36 -3.34
CA ASP A 326 3.21 -17.39 -4.37
C ASP A 326 1.77 -17.77 -4.64
N TRP A 327 0.91 -17.65 -3.64
CA TRP A 327 -0.48 -18.10 -3.70
C TRP A 327 -1.37 -17.33 -2.74
N SER A 328 -2.66 -17.23 -3.07
CA SER A 328 -3.67 -16.64 -2.20
C SER A 328 -5.04 -17.27 -2.41
N GLU A 329 -5.84 -17.31 -1.34
CA GLU A 329 -7.21 -17.78 -1.37
C GLU A 329 -8.10 -16.97 -0.43
N ALA A 330 -9.28 -16.59 -0.92
CA ALA A 330 -10.34 -16.06 -0.08
C ALA A 330 -11.14 -17.24 0.49
N LEU A 331 -11.09 -17.39 1.81
CA LEU A 331 -11.65 -18.55 2.53
C LEU A 331 -13.12 -18.35 2.89
N ALA A 332 -13.48 -17.13 3.27
CA ALA A 332 -14.83 -16.74 3.66
C ALA A 332 -15.05 -15.26 3.36
N GLY A 333 -16.29 -14.86 3.11
CA GLY A 333 -16.64 -13.44 2.99
C GLY A 333 -17.93 -13.19 2.22
N GLU A 334 -18.52 -12.04 2.55
CA GLU A 334 -19.68 -11.46 1.87
C GLU A 334 -19.38 -9.97 1.60
N PRO A 335 -19.69 -9.45 0.40
CA PRO A 335 -19.37 -8.09 0.01
C PRO A 335 -19.96 -7.05 0.98
N GLY A 336 -19.09 -6.17 1.51
CA GLY A 336 -19.50 -5.13 2.43
C GLY A 336 -19.70 -5.60 3.88
N GLU A 337 -19.65 -6.90 4.16
CA GLU A 337 -19.88 -7.42 5.50
C GLU A 337 -18.56 -7.90 6.15
N TYR A 338 -17.89 -8.87 5.54
CA TYR A 338 -16.64 -9.41 6.06
C TYR A 338 -15.85 -10.14 4.99
N VAL A 339 -14.57 -10.38 5.27
CA VAL A 339 -13.71 -11.18 4.42
C VAL A 339 -12.59 -11.83 5.23
N ALA A 340 -12.19 -13.05 4.83
CA ALA A 340 -11.00 -13.73 5.32
C ALA A 340 -10.19 -14.25 4.13
N ILE A 341 -8.92 -13.82 4.03
CA ILE A 341 -8.01 -14.16 2.94
C ILE A 341 -6.72 -14.72 3.54
N VAL A 342 -6.20 -15.79 2.94
CA VAL A 342 -4.89 -16.34 3.26
C VAL A 342 -3.96 -16.16 2.07
N ARG A 343 -2.67 -15.88 2.35
CA ARG A 343 -1.58 -15.80 1.37
C ARG A 343 -0.43 -16.68 1.80
N LYS A 344 0.21 -17.31 0.83
CA LYS A 344 1.43 -18.09 1.03
C LYS A 344 2.61 -17.36 0.40
N ALA A 345 3.71 -17.30 1.14
CA ALA A 345 4.99 -16.81 0.65
C ALA A 345 6.07 -17.82 1.10
N LYS A 346 6.62 -18.58 0.14
CA LYS A 346 7.55 -19.68 0.40
C LYS A 346 6.91 -20.76 1.30
N ASP A 347 7.40 -20.90 2.52
CA ASP A 347 6.92 -21.86 3.53
C ASP A 347 6.04 -21.21 4.63
N LYS A 348 5.80 -19.91 4.52
CA LYS A 348 5.01 -19.11 5.47
C LYS A 348 3.61 -18.87 4.94
N TYR A 349 2.66 -18.69 5.87
CA TYR A 349 1.31 -18.27 5.52
C TYR A 349 0.89 -17.06 6.36
N PHE A 350 0.08 -16.20 5.75
CA PHE A 350 -0.46 -14.99 6.37
C PHE A 350 -1.96 -14.92 6.13
N LEU A 351 -2.73 -14.88 7.20
CA LEU A 351 -4.18 -14.77 7.14
C LEU A 351 -4.59 -13.37 7.64
N GLY A 352 -5.48 -12.74 6.92
CA GLY A 352 -6.16 -11.51 7.33
C GLY A 352 -7.67 -11.71 7.27
N ALA A 353 -8.36 -11.32 8.33
CA ALA A 353 -9.81 -11.26 8.39
C ALA A 353 -10.26 -9.89 8.90
N ALA A 354 -11.35 -9.37 8.33
CA ALA A 354 -11.93 -8.09 8.73
C ALA A 354 -13.45 -8.12 8.62
N THR A 355 -14.12 -7.29 9.39
CA THR A 355 -15.56 -7.08 9.40
C THR A 355 -15.91 -5.60 9.18
N ASP A 356 -17.18 -5.33 8.84
CA ASP A 356 -17.75 -3.99 8.78
C ASP A 356 -17.98 -3.39 10.18
N GLU A 357 -19.01 -2.56 10.34
CA GLU A 357 -19.40 -1.93 11.61
C GLU A 357 -19.96 -2.92 12.64
N GLU A 358 -20.27 -4.15 12.22
CA GLU A 358 -20.83 -5.19 13.09
C GLU A 358 -19.74 -6.19 13.53
N ALA A 359 -19.80 -6.58 14.80
CA ALA A 359 -18.92 -7.63 15.32
C ALA A 359 -19.29 -9.01 14.75
N ARG A 360 -18.28 -9.82 14.42
CA ARG A 360 -18.49 -11.17 13.85
C ARG A 360 -17.50 -12.19 14.43
N SER A 361 -17.97 -13.43 14.42
CA SER A 361 -17.11 -14.59 14.67
C SER A 361 -17.27 -15.60 13.53
N ILE A 362 -16.16 -16.10 13.01
CA ILE A 362 -16.13 -17.11 11.97
C ILE A 362 -15.14 -18.21 12.29
N ASP A 363 -15.45 -19.44 11.88
CA ASP A 363 -14.53 -20.57 11.98
C ASP A 363 -13.83 -20.80 10.63
N VAL A 364 -12.52 -20.82 10.64
CA VAL A 364 -11.67 -21.06 9.49
C VAL A 364 -10.88 -22.35 9.68
N LYS A 365 -11.05 -23.30 8.77
CA LYS A 365 -10.22 -24.51 8.72
C LYS A 365 -8.84 -24.15 8.24
N LEU A 366 -7.81 -24.71 8.87
CA LEU A 366 -6.42 -24.49 8.48
C LEU A 366 -5.91 -25.50 7.44
N ASP A 367 -6.79 -26.11 6.68
CA ASP A 367 -6.48 -27.13 5.67
C ASP A 367 -5.66 -26.62 4.47
N PHE A 368 -5.45 -25.30 4.38
CA PHE A 368 -4.49 -24.68 3.48
C PHE A 368 -3.02 -24.87 3.93
N LEU A 369 -2.76 -25.19 5.20
CA LEU A 369 -1.43 -25.51 5.71
C LEU A 369 -0.94 -26.86 5.17
N GLU A 370 0.36 -27.03 5.07
CA GLU A 370 0.92 -28.31 4.60
C GLU A 370 0.68 -29.44 5.61
N LYS A 371 0.09 -30.52 5.12
CA LYS A 371 -0.22 -31.71 5.95
C LYS A 371 1.03 -32.29 6.61
N GLY A 372 0.92 -32.62 7.87
CA GLY A 372 2.00 -33.22 8.66
C GLY A 372 3.05 -32.24 9.16
N LYS A 373 2.89 -30.95 8.87
CA LYS A 373 3.74 -29.89 9.44
C LYS A 373 3.03 -29.19 10.61
N THR A 374 3.82 -28.75 11.57
CA THR A 374 3.40 -27.90 12.68
C THR A 374 3.85 -26.47 12.40
N TYR A 375 3.02 -25.50 12.77
CA TYR A 375 3.28 -24.07 12.58
C TYR A 375 3.15 -23.33 13.91
N ALA A 376 4.07 -22.40 14.16
CA ALA A 376 3.87 -21.36 15.16
C ALA A 376 2.92 -20.30 14.57
N ALA A 377 1.72 -20.22 15.10
CA ALA A 377 0.76 -19.19 14.75
C ALA A 377 0.87 -18.02 15.74
N VAL A 378 1.17 -16.83 15.20
CA VAL A 378 1.13 -15.57 15.96
C VAL A 378 -0.11 -14.80 15.51
N ILE A 379 -1.04 -14.64 16.41
CA ILE A 379 -2.36 -14.06 16.16
C ILE A 379 -2.38 -12.64 16.72
N TYR A 380 -2.73 -11.68 15.89
CA TYR A 380 -2.95 -10.27 16.24
C TYR A 380 -4.44 -10.01 16.13
N ALA A 381 -5.12 -10.06 17.26
CA ALA A 381 -6.58 -10.01 17.36
C ALA A 381 -7.06 -8.72 18.01
N ASP A 382 -8.31 -8.37 17.78
CA ASP A 382 -9.00 -7.36 18.58
C ASP A 382 -9.00 -7.78 20.06
N GLY A 383 -8.75 -6.83 20.96
CA GLY A 383 -8.89 -7.05 22.39
C GLY A 383 -10.36 -7.25 22.77
N LYS A 384 -10.60 -7.82 23.95
CA LYS A 384 -11.96 -8.16 24.42
C LYS A 384 -12.94 -6.98 24.43
N ASP A 385 -12.44 -5.78 24.64
CA ASP A 385 -13.19 -4.51 24.70
C ASP A 385 -12.93 -3.61 23.49
N ALA A 386 -12.39 -4.17 22.41
CA ALA A 386 -12.14 -3.43 21.18
C ALA A 386 -13.45 -2.98 20.52
N ASP A 387 -13.44 -1.77 19.99
CA ASP A 387 -14.53 -1.19 19.22
C ASP A 387 -13.95 -0.01 18.43
N TRP A 388 -14.22 0.05 17.14
CA TRP A 388 -13.60 1.05 16.27
C TRP A 388 -13.93 2.50 16.66
N GLU A 389 -15.09 2.75 17.28
CA GLU A 389 -15.51 4.09 17.70
C GLU A 389 -14.91 4.47 19.06
N THR A 390 -14.98 3.57 20.03
CA THR A 390 -14.75 3.89 21.46
C THR A 390 -13.42 3.39 22.00
N ASN A 391 -12.88 2.27 21.45
CA ASN A 391 -11.62 1.68 21.92
C ASN A 391 -10.85 0.96 20.79
N PRO A 392 -10.41 1.69 19.74
CA PRO A 392 -9.82 1.10 18.54
C PRO A 392 -8.41 0.54 18.74
N GLU A 393 -7.72 0.94 19.80
CA GLU A 393 -6.33 0.54 20.07
C GLU A 393 -6.22 -0.73 20.93
N SER A 394 -7.36 -1.28 21.39
CA SER A 394 -7.38 -2.53 22.15
C SER A 394 -7.10 -3.71 21.25
N TYR A 395 -6.01 -4.43 21.51
CA TYR A 395 -5.61 -5.62 20.76
C TYR A 395 -4.90 -6.63 21.66
N GLU A 396 -4.79 -7.86 21.17
CA GLU A 396 -4.07 -8.95 21.84
C GLU A 396 -3.12 -9.64 20.86
N ILE A 397 -1.98 -10.12 21.37
CA ILE A 397 -1.06 -11.00 20.61
C ILE A 397 -1.07 -12.36 21.30
N ILE A 398 -1.48 -13.39 20.55
CA ILE A 398 -1.62 -14.75 21.06
C ILE A 398 -0.71 -15.67 20.23
N GLU A 399 0.09 -16.50 20.91
CA GLU A 399 0.94 -17.49 20.26
C GLU A 399 0.44 -18.90 20.56
N LYS A 400 0.33 -19.73 19.53
CA LYS A 400 0.02 -21.16 19.68
C LYS A 400 0.58 -21.99 18.53
N GLN A 401 0.68 -23.29 18.75
CA GLN A 401 1.02 -24.24 17.70
C GLN A 401 -0.26 -24.75 17.03
N VAL A 402 -0.20 -24.88 15.70
CA VAL A 402 -1.32 -25.37 14.89
C VAL A 402 -0.84 -26.28 13.77
N THR A 403 -1.76 -27.07 13.24
CA THR A 403 -1.58 -27.96 12.10
C THR A 403 -2.69 -27.74 11.05
N SER A 404 -2.62 -28.42 9.92
CA SER A 404 -3.68 -28.42 8.89
C SER A 404 -5.00 -29.05 9.34
N ASP A 405 -5.02 -29.77 10.45
CA ASP A 405 -6.24 -30.43 10.97
C ASP A 405 -7.02 -29.54 11.93
N ASP A 406 -6.45 -28.37 12.30
CA ASP A 406 -7.05 -27.45 13.23
C ASP A 406 -8.07 -26.52 12.56
N THR A 407 -8.95 -25.99 13.41
CA THR A 407 -9.85 -24.89 13.05
C THR A 407 -9.54 -23.70 13.94
N LEU A 408 -9.44 -22.51 13.34
CA LEU A 408 -9.24 -21.26 14.04
C LEU A 408 -10.55 -20.47 14.09
N THR A 409 -11.05 -20.24 15.29
CA THR A 409 -12.13 -19.27 15.51
C THR A 409 -11.54 -17.87 15.47
N ILE A 410 -12.00 -17.03 14.53
CA ILE A 410 -11.64 -15.63 14.36
C ILE A 410 -12.77 -14.80 14.97
N VAL A 411 -12.44 -13.99 15.96
CA VAL A 411 -13.39 -13.08 16.61
C VAL A 411 -12.99 -11.65 16.25
N MET A 412 -13.90 -10.92 15.66
CA MET A 412 -13.70 -9.55 15.19
C MET A 412 -14.68 -8.63 15.91
N ALA A 413 -14.15 -7.60 16.53
CA ALA A 413 -14.95 -6.52 17.13
C ALA A 413 -15.66 -5.69 16.03
N LYS A 414 -16.51 -4.76 16.41
CA LYS A 414 -17.06 -3.78 15.48
C LYS A 414 -15.93 -3.00 14.79
N GLY A 415 -15.98 -2.91 13.47
CA GLY A 415 -14.93 -2.29 12.65
C GLY A 415 -13.56 -2.95 12.80
N GLY A 416 -13.55 -4.19 13.27
CA GLY A 416 -12.37 -4.91 13.69
C GLY A 416 -11.83 -5.91 12.69
N GLY A 417 -10.82 -6.64 13.14
CA GLY A 417 -10.16 -7.67 12.35
C GLY A 417 -9.18 -8.52 13.13
N GLN A 418 -8.58 -9.47 12.42
CA GLN A 418 -7.55 -10.35 12.97
C GLN A 418 -6.53 -10.68 11.89
N ALA A 419 -5.25 -10.57 12.22
CA ALA A 419 -4.16 -11.05 11.37
C ALA A 419 -3.47 -12.25 12.03
N VAL A 420 -2.97 -13.18 11.23
CA VAL A 420 -2.20 -14.34 11.72
C VAL A 420 -1.01 -14.58 10.81
N SER A 421 0.17 -14.75 11.40
CA SER A 421 1.33 -15.31 10.71
C SER A 421 1.55 -16.76 11.14
N PHE A 422 1.77 -17.65 10.17
CA PHE A 422 2.08 -19.05 10.40
C PHE A 422 3.50 -19.34 9.92
N MET A 423 4.38 -19.66 10.84
CA MET A 423 5.78 -19.99 10.57
C MET A 423 6.01 -21.49 10.83
N PRO A 424 6.62 -22.25 9.90
CA PRO A 424 6.89 -23.67 10.15
C PRO A 424 7.87 -23.83 11.30
N ILE A 425 7.65 -24.89 12.10
CA ILE A 425 8.51 -25.27 13.25
C ILE A 425 9.36 -26.49 12.88
#